data_2b7333f2f4fd1465c9ec917b78071f37
#
_entry.id   2b7333f2f4fd1465c9ec917b78071f37
#
_cell.length_a   1.000
_cell.length_b   1.000
_cell.length_c   1.000
_cell.angle_alpha   90.00
_cell.angle_beta   90.00
_cell.angle_gamma   90.00
#
_symmetry.space_group_name_H-M   'P 1'
#
loop_
_entity.id
_entity.type
_entity.pdbx_description
1 polymer ?
#
loop_
_entity_poly.entity_id
_entity_poly.type
_entity_poly.pdbx_seq_one_letter_code
_entity_poly.pdbx_strand_id
1 'polypeptide(L)'
;RMKELGLNCSCIRCREYGHRLRDGWRAGEPALVHRSYAVDGGTEVMLSYEDTADTLYGLLRLSIMRANGIGDGSATVTATVRELHVFGREMSLGERDNSAAQHRGLGAALLREAERVAAEHYGARELGVLSGVGVREYYRNLGYTAAEPYMVKSLPAAVA
;
A
#
# COMPACT_ATOMS: atom_id res chain seq x y z
N ARG A 1 28.89 -7.96 8.93
CA ARG A 1 28.80 -8.57 10.28
C ARG A 1 27.54 -9.41 10.48
N MET A 2 26.32 -8.97 10.09
CA MET A 2 25.10 -9.78 10.20
C MET A 2 25.15 -11.03 9.31
N LYS A 3 25.58 -10.89 8.04
CA LYS A 3 25.74 -12.03 7.10
C LYS A 3 26.76 -13.04 7.61
N GLU A 4 27.86 -12.60 8.24
CA GLU A 4 28.89 -13.46 8.84
C GLU A 4 28.35 -14.25 10.04
N LEU A 5 27.33 -13.74 10.72
CA LEU A 5 26.65 -14.38 11.86
C LEU A 5 25.43 -15.23 11.42
N GLY A 6 25.17 -15.37 10.12
CA GLY A 6 23.99 -16.08 9.62
C GLY A 6 22.67 -15.38 9.92
N LEU A 7 22.70 -14.08 10.32
CA LEU A 7 21.52 -13.33 10.67
C LEU A 7 21.00 -12.56 9.43
N ASN A 8 19.71 -12.68 9.17
CA ASN A 8 19.01 -11.92 8.14
C ASN A 8 18.18 -10.80 8.76
N CYS A 9 18.23 -9.62 8.17
CA CYS A 9 17.40 -8.49 8.55
C CYS A 9 16.06 -8.55 7.80
N SER A 10 14.93 -8.54 8.52
CA SER A 10 13.57 -8.54 7.94
C SER A 10 12.96 -7.14 7.82
N CYS A 11 13.75 -6.06 7.90
CA CYS A 11 13.24 -4.73 7.71
C CYS A 11 12.86 -4.49 6.23
N ILE A 12 11.97 -3.53 5.98
CA ILE A 12 11.48 -3.17 4.63
C ILE A 12 12.65 -2.99 3.67
N ARG A 13 13.66 -2.20 4.04
CA ARG A 13 14.83 -1.92 3.19
C ARG A 13 15.60 -3.17 2.77
N CYS A 14 15.83 -4.12 3.68
CA CYS A 14 16.57 -5.35 3.35
C CYS A 14 15.76 -6.33 2.53
N ARG A 15 14.44 -6.21 2.55
CA ARG A 15 13.48 -7.02 1.78
C ARG A 15 13.14 -6.42 0.43
N GLU A 16 13.40 -5.13 0.24
CA GLU A 16 13.07 -4.38 -0.98
C GLU A 16 13.65 -5.03 -2.24
N TYR A 17 12.81 -5.18 -3.28
CA TYR A 17 13.14 -5.82 -4.54
C TYR A 17 14.42 -5.26 -5.19
N GLY A 18 14.51 -3.94 -5.34
CA GLY A 18 15.68 -3.31 -5.97
C GLY A 18 16.98 -3.52 -5.20
N HIS A 19 16.88 -3.61 -3.86
CA HIS A 19 18.04 -3.88 -3.01
C HIS A 19 18.51 -5.33 -3.16
N ARG A 20 17.58 -6.29 -3.18
CA ARG A 20 17.91 -7.71 -3.33
C ARG A 20 18.47 -8.06 -4.70
N LEU A 21 17.99 -7.42 -5.77
CA LEU A 21 18.56 -7.60 -7.12
C LEU A 21 20.05 -7.23 -7.17
N ARG A 22 20.45 -6.16 -6.49
CA ARG A 22 21.87 -5.76 -6.38
C ARG A 22 22.73 -6.81 -5.68
N ASP A 23 22.14 -7.56 -4.76
CA ASP A 23 22.78 -8.67 -4.05
C ASP A 23 22.79 -9.99 -4.87
N GLY A 24 22.39 -9.97 -6.14
CA GLY A 24 22.39 -11.12 -7.05
C GLY A 24 21.21 -12.08 -6.88
N TRP A 25 20.18 -11.68 -6.13
CA TRP A 25 19.00 -12.49 -5.91
C TRP A 25 18.08 -12.51 -7.15
N ARG A 26 17.42 -13.65 -7.39
CA ARG A 26 16.46 -13.78 -8.50
C ARG A 26 15.03 -13.54 -8.01
N ALA A 27 14.29 -12.73 -8.76
CA ALA A 27 12.90 -12.43 -8.48
C ALA A 27 12.03 -13.69 -8.51
N GLY A 28 11.19 -13.85 -7.48
CA GLY A 28 10.10 -14.81 -7.45
C GLY A 28 8.79 -14.20 -7.97
N GLU A 29 7.73 -14.97 -7.94
CA GLU A 29 6.38 -14.50 -8.26
C GLU A 29 5.74 -13.88 -7.01
N PRO A 30 5.35 -12.58 -7.04
CA PRO A 30 4.80 -11.93 -5.87
C PRO A 30 3.32 -12.28 -5.65
N ALA A 31 2.96 -12.60 -4.41
CA ALA A 31 1.60 -12.79 -3.96
C ALA A 31 1.17 -11.65 -3.03
N LEU A 32 -0.13 -11.35 -3.00
CA LEU A 32 -0.71 -10.37 -2.09
C LEU A 32 -0.76 -10.93 -0.67
N VAL A 33 -0.24 -10.18 0.28
CA VAL A 33 -0.20 -10.50 1.71
C VAL A 33 -0.90 -9.41 2.51
N HIS A 34 -1.76 -9.82 3.45
CA HIS A 34 -2.46 -8.94 4.37
C HIS A 34 -1.94 -9.13 5.78
N ARG A 35 -1.65 -8.03 6.47
CA ARG A 35 -1.36 -8.01 7.90
C ARG A 35 -2.13 -6.86 8.55
N SER A 36 -2.76 -7.10 9.69
CA SER A 36 -3.45 -6.06 10.44
C SER A 36 -3.06 -6.10 11.91
N TYR A 37 -3.06 -4.94 12.55
CA TYR A 37 -2.81 -4.79 13.97
C TYR A 37 -3.61 -3.62 14.54
N ALA A 38 -4.04 -3.80 15.79
CA ALA A 38 -4.78 -2.78 16.50
C ALA A 38 -3.87 -1.60 16.87
N VAL A 39 -4.39 -0.39 16.75
CA VAL A 39 -3.78 0.85 17.22
C VAL A 39 -4.80 1.61 18.06
N ASP A 40 -4.36 2.64 18.76
CA ASP A 40 -5.28 3.49 19.51
C ASP A 40 -6.31 4.13 18.58
N GLY A 41 -7.58 3.90 18.88
CA GLY A 41 -8.72 4.38 18.10
C GLY A 41 -8.99 3.67 16.77
N GLY A 42 -8.28 2.56 16.44
CA GLY A 42 -8.49 1.93 15.16
C GLY A 42 -7.66 0.70 14.83
N THR A 43 -7.40 0.53 13.54
CA THR A 43 -6.62 -0.59 12.98
C THR A 43 -5.72 -0.08 11.87
N GLU A 44 -4.47 -0.51 11.86
CA GLU A 44 -3.59 -0.39 10.70
C GLU A 44 -3.60 -1.71 9.92
N VAL A 45 -3.77 -1.59 8.59
CA VAL A 45 -3.69 -2.73 7.66
C VAL A 45 -2.52 -2.50 6.73
N MET A 46 -1.61 -3.48 6.68
CA MET A 46 -0.51 -3.50 5.73
C MET A 46 -0.83 -4.51 4.62
N LEU A 47 -0.95 -4.01 3.41
CA LEU A 47 -1.08 -4.79 2.18
C LEU A 47 0.28 -4.78 1.49
N SER A 48 0.77 -5.94 1.10
CA SER A 48 2.06 -6.03 0.41
C SER A 48 2.06 -7.11 -0.65
N TYR A 49 2.87 -6.92 -1.68
CA TYR A 49 3.21 -7.98 -2.63
C TYR A 49 4.58 -8.54 -2.24
N GLU A 50 4.60 -9.83 -1.88
CA GLU A 50 5.78 -10.53 -1.38
C GLU A 50 5.92 -11.89 -2.07
N ASP A 51 7.16 -12.34 -2.30
CA ASP A 51 7.39 -13.70 -2.77
C ASP A 51 7.75 -14.67 -1.63
N THR A 52 7.93 -15.94 -1.97
CA THR A 52 8.26 -17.00 -1.02
C THR A 52 9.63 -16.81 -0.34
N ALA A 53 10.49 -15.95 -0.88
CA ALA A 53 11.77 -15.60 -0.30
C ALA A 53 11.71 -14.32 0.54
N ASP A 54 10.50 -13.83 0.88
CA ASP A 54 10.27 -12.63 1.69
C ASP A 54 10.75 -11.33 1.00
N THR A 55 10.80 -11.31 -0.35
CA THR A 55 11.12 -10.10 -1.11
C THR A 55 9.90 -9.23 -1.23
N LEU A 56 10.06 -7.94 -0.97
CA LEU A 56 9.00 -6.95 -0.99
C LEU A 56 9.01 -6.20 -2.32
N TYR A 57 7.93 -6.35 -3.10
CA TYR A 57 7.72 -5.71 -4.41
C TYR A 57 6.92 -4.43 -4.33
N GLY A 58 6.04 -4.33 -3.34
CA GLY A 58 5.27 -3.13 -3.06
C GLY A 58 4.54 -3.27 -1.75
N LEU A 59 4.23 -2.15 -1.13
CA LEU A 59 3.45 -2.08 0.09
C LEU A 59 2.48 -0.90 0.07
N LEU A 60 1.36 -1.07 0.77
CA LEU A 60 0.43 -0.03 1.11
C LEU A 60 0.08 -0.16 2.59
N ARG A 61 0.10 0.96 3.31
CA ARG A 61 -0.36 1.04 4.69
C ARG A 61 -1.66 1.83 4.74
N LEU A 62 -2.72 1.14 5.18
CA LEU A 62 -4.07 1.67 5.31
C LEU A 62 -4.39 1.86 6.78
N SER A 63 -4.74 3.08 7.18
CA SER A 63 -5.21 3.42 8.52
C SER A 63 -6.72 3.45 8.53
N ILE A 64 -7.32 2.72 9.43
CA ILE A 64 -8.77 2.69 9.69
C ILE A 64 -9.01 3.23 11.09
N MET A 65 -9.63 4.41 11.18
CA MET A 65 -9.96 5.04 12.46
C MET A 65 -11.47 5.03 12.67
N ARG A 66 -11.88 4.80 13.90
CA ARG A 66 -13.30 4.83 14.32
C ARG A 66 -13.50 5.96 15.30
N ALA A 67 -14.38 6.89 14.97
CA ALA A 67 -14.80 7.93 15.88
C ALA A 67 -16.26 7.70 16.25
N ASN A 68 -16.56 7.72 17.54
CA ASN A 68 -17.96 7.73 18.01
C ASN A 68 -18.56 9.10 17.70
N GLY A 69 -19.65 9.12 16.94
CA GLY A 69 -20.39 10.35 16.66
C GLY A 69 -20.95 10.98 17.94
N ILE A 70 -20.84 12.31 18.03
CA ILE A 70 -21.46 13.06 19.14
C ILE A 70 -22.93 13.23 18.79
N GLY A 71 -23.80 12.52 19.49
CA GLY A 71 -25.24 12.78 19.50
C GLY A 71 -26.15 11.68 18.96
N ASP A 72 -25.86 11.03 17.87
CA ASP A 72 -26.71 9.99 17.26
C ASP A 72 -26.20 8.55 17.40
N GLY A 73 -25.03 8.39 18.04
CA GLY A 73 -24.40 7.07 18.23
C GLY A 73 -23.84 6.44 16.96
N SER A 74 -23.86 7.13 15.83
CA SER A 74 -23.29 6.60 14.59
C SER A 74 -21.77 6.64 14.65
N ALA A 75 -21.11 5.48 14.51
CA ALA A 75 -19.66 5.42 14.40
C ALA A 75 -19.22 5.82 13.00
N THR A 76 -18.41 6.85 12.88
CA THR A 76 -17.79 7.25 11.62
C THR A 76 -16.50 6.47 11.43
N VAL A 77 -16.36 5.81 10.28
CA VAL A 77 -15.13 5.12 9.88
C VAL A 77 -14.38 5.98 8.86
N THR A 78 -13.17 6.38 9.23
CA THR A 78 -12.25 7.08 8.33
C THR A 78 -11.17 6.12 7.86
N ALA A 79 -11.05 5.97 6.53
CA ALA A 79 -10.01 5.16 5.89
C ALA A 79 -9.01 6.07 5.17
N THR A 80 -7.73 5.88 5.45
CA THR A 80 -6.67 6.72 4.86
C THR A 80 -5.46 5.88 4.46
N VAL A 81 -5.03 6.00 3.23
CA VAL A 81 -3.74 5.47 2.77
C VAL A 81 -2.63 6.38 3.30
N ARG A 82 -1.82 5.82 4.19
CA ARG A 82 -0.70 6.51 4.85
C ARG A 82 0.58 6.40 4.03
N GLU A 83 0.71 5.32 3.29
CA GLU A 83 1.91 4.99 2.54
C GLU A 83 1.54 4.09 1.36
N LEU A 84 2.12 4.35 0.20
CA LEU A 84 2.06 3.49 -0.98
C LEU A 84 3.42 3.52 -1.66
N HIS A 85 4.11 2.40 -1.68
CA HIS A 85 5.38 2.22 -2.37
C HIS A 85 5.34 1.00 -3.29
N VAL A 86 5.90 1.16 -4.47
CA VAL A 86 6.22 0.05 -5.38
C VAL A 86 7.73 0.07 -5.60
N PHE A 87 8.38 -1.00 -5.21
CA PHE A 87 9.83 -1.15 -5.28
C PHE A 87 10.24 -1.65 -6.66
N GLY A 88 11.01 -0.86 -7.37
CA GLY A 88 11.56 -1.19 -8.67
C GLY A 88 13.08 -1.17 -8.65
N ARG A 89 13.69 -1.59 -9.76
CA ARG A 89 15.11 -1.36 -9.98
C ARG A 89 15.35 0.14 -10.13
N GLU A 90 16.33 0.68 -9.41
CA GLU A 90 16.81 2.04 -9.68
C GLU A 90 17.34 2.10 -11.11
N MET A 91 16.72 2.93 -11.93
CA MET A 91 17.10 3.11 -13.32
C MET A 91 17.89 4.39 -13.49
N SER A 92 18.99 4.33 -14.25
CA SER A 92 19.67 5.53 -14.72
C SER A 92 18.77 6.29 -15.69
N LEU A 93 18.86 7.61 -15.69
CA LEU A 93 18.11 8.48 -16.63
C LEU A 93 18.37 8.03 -18.07
N GLY A 94 17.32 7.52 -18.75
CA GLY A 94 17.40 7.06 -20.15
C GLY A 94 17.37 5.55 -20.37
N GLU A 95 17.51 4.71 -19.36
CA GLU A 95 17.34 3.26 -19.48
C GLU A 95 15.86 2.86 -19.51
N ARG A 96 15.48 1.99 -20.44
CA ARG A 96 14.19 1.31 -20.50
C ARG A 96 14.38 -0.15 -20.12
N ASP A 97 13.86 -0.54 -18.97
CA ASP A 97 13.90 -1.94 -18.52
C ASP A 97 12.57 -2.64 -18.79
N ASN A 98 12.61 -3.74 -19.54
CA ASN A 98 11.44 -4.58 -19.76
C ASN A 98 11.03 -5.36 -18.50
N SER A 99 11.92 -5.55 -17.50
CA SER A 99 11.59 -6.17 -16.22
C SER A 99 10.70 -5.25 -15.34
N ALA A 100 10.80 -3.93 -15.54
CA ALA A 100 9.86 -2.98 -14.93
C ALA A 100 8.40 -3.19 -15.40
N ALA A 101 8.19 -3.91 -16.52
CA ALA A 101 6.85 -4.25 -16.99
C ALA A 101 6.13 -5.24 -16.06
N GLN A 102 6.85 -6.13 -15.37
CA GLN A 102 6.27 -7.11 -14.45
C GLN A 102 5.68 -6.46 -13.20
N HIS A 103 6.13 -5.27 -12.83
CA HIS A 103 5.65 -4.54 -11.64
C HIS A 103 4.71 -3.39 -12.00
N ARG A 104 4.40 -3.19 -13.29
CA ARG A 104 3.40 -2.20 -13.72
C ARG A 104 2.03 -2.61 -13.19
N GLY A 105 1.42 -1.69 -12.45
CA GLY A 105 0.08 -1.91 -11.90
C GLY A 105 0.01 -2.39 -10.46
N LEU A 106 1.11 -2.80 -9.82
CA LEU A 106 1.08 -3.19 -8.40
C LEU A 106 0.53 -2.07 -7.49
N GLY A 107 0.90 -0.82 -7.75
CA GLY A 107 0.36 0.31 -7.00
C GLY A 107 -1.15 0.45 -7.13
N ALA A 108 -1.67 0.31 -8.35
CA ALA A 108 -3.12 0.33 -8.60
C ALA A 108 -3.81 -0.91 -8.02
N ALA A 109 -3.17 -2.07 -8.03
CA ALA A 109 -3.69 -3.29 -7.42
C ALA A 109 -3.77 -3.16 -5.89
N LEU A 110 -2.73 -2.63 -5.24
CA LEU A 110 -2.72 -2.34 -3.81
C LEU A 110 -3.81 -1.32 -3.41
N LEU A 111 -4.03 -0.28 -4.22
CA LEU A 111 -5.10 0.69 -3.98
C LEU A 111 -6.48 0.06 -4.11
N ARG A 112 -6.75 -0.74 -5.16
CA ARG A 112 -8.04 -1.44 -5.31
C ARG A 112 -8.29 -2.38 -4.13
N GLU A 113 -7.25 -3.07 -3.65
CA GLU A 113 -7.40 -3.93 -2.48
C GLU A 113 -7.65 -3.13 -1.20
N ALA A 114 -6.98 -1.98 -1.03
CA ALA A 114 -7.26 -1.07 0.09
C ALA A 114 -8.70 -0.53 0.05
N GLU A 115 -9.21 -0.16 -1.13
CA GLU A 115 -10.59 0.25 -1.34
C GLU A 115 -11.57 -0.87 -0.93
N ARG A 116 -11.31 -2.10 -1.39
CA ARG A 116 -12.11 -3.28 -1.04
C ARG A 116 -12.12 -3.55 0.46
N VAL A 117 -10.95 -3.60 1.08
CA VAL A 117 -10.79 -3.83 2.53
C VAL A 117 -11.49 -2.73 3.33
N ALA A 118 -11.29 -1.47 2.98
CA ALA A 118 -11.92 -0.34 3.66
C ALA A 118 -13.45 -0.41 3.59
N ALA A 119 -14.01 -0.72 2.43
CA ALA A 119 -15.46 -0.81 2.23
C ALA A 119 -16.06 -2.07 2.88
N GLU A 120 -15.54 -3.26 2.52
CA GLU A 120 -16.17 -4.54 2.85
C GLU A 120 -15.93 -4.98 4.29
N HIS A 121 -14.69 -4.78 4.81
CA HIS A 121 -14.34 -5.23 6.16
C HIS A 121 -14.57 -4.17 7.24
N TYR A 122 -14.50 -2.90 6.87
CA TYR A 122 -14.59 -1.81 7.86
C TYR A 122 -15.77 -0.89 7.65
N GLY A 123 -16.49 -0.99 6.54
CA GLY A 123 -17.67 -0.18 6.25
C GLY A 123 -17.36 1.29 5.95
N ALA A 124 -16.12 1.61 5.56
CA ALA A 124 -15.76 2.96 5.15
C ALA A 124 -16.51 3.36 3.87
N ARG A 125 -16.94 4.60 3.80
CA ARG A 125 -17.65 5.16 2.64
C ARG A 125 -16.74 5.95 1.71
N GLU A 126 -15.56 6.28 2.18
CA GLU A 126 -14.55 7.02 1.45
C GLU A 126 -13.16 6.53 1.80
N LEU A 127 -12.25 6.61 0.84
CA LEU A 127 -10.82 6.38 1.04
C LEU A 127 -10.06 7.66 0.69
N GLY A 128 -9.34 8.19 1.67
CA GLY A 128 -8.43 9.32 1.51
C GLY A 128 -7.00 8.88 1.24
N VAL A 129 -6.28 9.65 0.43
CA VAL A 129 -4.83 9.48 0.20
C VAL A 129 -4.16 10.82 0.38
N LEU A 130 -3.21 10.92 1.31
CA LEU A 130 -2.37 12.13 1.42
C LEU A 130 -1.31 12.06 0.33
N SER A 131 -1.52 12.80 -0.77
CA SER A 131 -0.64 12.75 -1.93
C SER A 131 0.13 14.04 -2.14
N GLY A 132 1.41 13.91 -2.53
CA GLY A 132 2.17 15.04 -3.07
C GLY A 132 1.57 15.53 -4.39
N VAL A 133 1.80 16.82 -4.71
CA VAL A 133 1.23 17.47 -5.91
C VAL A 133 1.61 16.73 -7.20
N GLY A 134 2.84 16.25 -7.31
CA GLY A 134 3.36 15.60 -8.53
C GLY A 134 2.73 14.25 -8.87
N VAL A 135 2.02 13.61 -7.94
CA VAL A 135 1.38 12.29 -8.16
C VAL A 135 -0.15 12.35 -8.17
N ARG A 136 -0.75 13.54 -8.08
CA ARG A 136 -2.21 13.70 -8.07
C ARG A 136 -2.87 13.20 -9.35
N GLU A 137 -2.22 13.34 -10.51
CA GLU A 137 -2.75 12.85 -11.77
C GLU A 137 -2.87 11.32 -11.80
N TYR A 138 -1.92 10.62 -11.19
CA TYR A 138 -2.00 9.18 -11.01
C TYR A 138 -3.28 8.77 -10.25
N TYR A 139 -3.60 9.47 -9.15
CA TYR A 139 -4.82 9.19 -8.38
C TYR A 139 -6.10 9.58 -9.13
N ARG A 140 -6.08 10.69 -9.91
CA ARG A 140 -7.23 11.07 -10.76
C ARG A 140 -7.56 9.96 -11.77
N ASN A 141 -6.55 9.37 -12.40
CA ASN A 141 -6.73 8.26 -13.34
C ASN A 141 -7.29 6.98 -12.69
N LEU A 142 -7.23 6.90 -11.36
CA LEU A 142 -7.83 5.82 -10.56
C LEU A 142 -9.19 6.20 -9.95
N GLY A 143 -9.75 7.36 -10.32
CA GLY A 143 -11.07 7.81 -9.92
C GLY A 143 -11.11 8.61 -8.60
N TYR A 144 -9.95 9.09 -8.13
CA TYR A 144 -9.89 9.99 -6.98
C TYR A 144 -10.09 11.45 -7.38
N THR A 145 -10.72 12.22 -6.52
CA THR A 145 -10.90 13.67 -6.66
C THR A 145 -10.13 14.43 -5.58
N ALA A 146 -9.75 15.67 -5.86
CA ALA A 146 -9.04 16.48 -4.88
C ALA A 146 -10.00 17.01 -3.80
N ALA A 147 -9.62 16.76 -2.52
CA ALA A 147 -10.24 17.34 -1.34
C ALA A 147 -9.11 17.72 -0.39
N GLU A 148 -8.58 18.93 -0.58
CA GLU A 148 -7.35 19.40 0.08
C GLU A 148 -7.28 19.11 1.59
N PRO A 149 -6.19 18.52 2.08
CA PRO A 149 -4.94 18.16 1.37
C PRO A 149 -4.94 16.75 0.74
N TYR A 150 -6.07 16.05 0.73
CA TYR A 150 -6.20 14.66 0.29
C TYR A 150 -6.67 14.54 -1.16
N MET A 151 -6.41 13.38 -1.74
CA MET A 151 -7.17 12.81 -2.85
C MET A 151 -8.16 11.82 -2.27
N VAL A 152 -9.45 11.93 -2.62
CA VAL A 152 -10.53 11.14 -2.01
C VAL A 152 -11.32 10.40 -3.08
N LYS A 153 -11.73 9.18 -2.76
CA LYS A 153 -12.60 8.37 -3.59
C LYS A 153 -13.75 7.81 -2.75
N SER A 154 -14.98 8.02 -3.22
CA SER A 154 -16.16 7.38 -2.62
C SER A 154 -16.14 5.87 -2.87
N LEU A 155 -16.45 5.10 -1.84
CA LEU A 155 -16.48 3.65 -1.89
C LEU A 155 -17.92 3.13 -1.95
N PRO A 156 -18.18 2.01 -2.66
CA PRO A 156 -19.51 1.40 -2.67
C PRO A 156 -19.90 0.96 -1.25
N ALA A 157 -21.21 0.96 -1.00
CA ALA A 157 -21.71 0.34 0.23
C ALA A 157 -21.34 -1.16 0.23
N ALA A 158 -20.91 -1.68 1.38
CA ALA A 158 -20.79 -3.12 1.52
C ALA A 158 -22.14 -3.77 1.17
N VAL A 159 -22.12 -4.72 0.25
CA VAL A 159 -23.30 -5.54 -0.05
C VAL A 159 -23.54 -6.43 1.15
N ALA A 160 -24.69 -6.26 1.80
CA ALA A 160 -25.10 -7.02 2.97
C ALA A 160 -25.32 -8.50 2.61
#